data_d71a9c82a13b69d88dae9954f742d76e
#
_entry.id   d71a9c82a13b69d88dae9954f742d76e
#
_cell.length_a   1.000
_cell.length_b   1.000
_cell.length_c   1.000
_cell.angle_alpha   90.00
_cell.angle_beta   90.00
_cell.angle_gamma   90.00
#
_symmetry.space_group_name_H-M   'P 1'
#
loop_
_entity.id
_entity.type
_entity.pdbx_description
1 polymer ?
#
loop_
_entity_poly.entity_id
_entity_poly.type
_entity_poly.pdbx_seq_one_letter_code
_entity_poly.pdbx_strand_id
1 'polypeptide(L)'
;MKEFARSHRRSAAFAVVACLLFCAAVSRAQSATPISSSSPAFREVTDETGRTVRIPQPVNRIVSLAPSLTETVYALGLEEHLVGDTDYCDYPADAQKKTKVGGGINPSLEVIAALHPDLVLVTKSFNRLETVHALDSLGISSYATDPHTLEEIIASSKKLSDVLGVPEAGASVAADMQRHLSDLQKRLGALPPKHVLFVVWTQPLISVGKDTFIADALRHAGAVSIVNAEQAWPQVSLEEVARLQPDFLVFSASHSDAVSPAVEALAALPGWSIVEAVSNRRIAVISEAVNRPAPRIVSAIEDLARQLHPDAFVEKPESSKEKLQKENPPPNLPPSAHSSFSPDASQAQKAIPGGCA
;
A
#
# COMPACT_ATOMS: atom_id res chain seq x y z
N MET A 1 -46.27 1.98 88.84
CA MET A 1 -46.56 2.62 87.51
C MET A 1 -45.48 3.62 87.01
N LYS A 2 -44.28 3.74 87.62
CA LYS A 2 -43.23 4.68 87.13
C LYS A 2 -42.03 4.03 86.46
N GLU A 3 -41.88 2.73 86.43
CA GLU A 3 -40.76 2.03 85.77
C GLU A 3 -41.05 1.66 84.29
N PHE A 4 -42.35 1.45 83.98
CA PHE A 4 -42.69 1.06 82.61
C PHE A 4 -42.53 2.19 81.56
N ALA A 5 -42.54 3.42 81.99
CA ALA A 5 -42.36 4.63 81.10
C ALA A 5 -40.90 4.93 80.71
N ARG A 6 -39.90 4.35 81.46
CA ARG A 6 -38.46 4.63 81.13
C ARG A 6 -37.91 3.66 80.10
N SER A 7 -38.46 2.48 79.92
CA SER A 7 -38.01 1.45 78.98
C SER A 7 -38.30 1.90 77.50
N HIS A 8 -39.52 2.45 77.28
CA HIS A 8 -39.94 2.88 75.90
C HIS A 8 -39.22 4.07 75.41
N ARG A 9 -38.72 5.01 76.23
CA ARG A 9 -37.98 6.19 75.83
C ARG A 9 -36.54 5.86 75.38
N ARG A 10 -35.92 4.83 75.92
CA ARG A 10 -34.56 4.38 75.51
C ARG A 10 -34.58 3.58 74.20
N SER A 11 -35.64 2.81 73.93
CA SER A 11 -35.81 2.09 72.68
C SER A 11 -36.10 2.97 71.51
N ALA A 12 -36.89 4.07 71.69
CA ALA A 12 -37.19 5.02 70.64
C ALA A 12 -35.95 5.86 70.23
N ALA A 13 -35.11 6.23 71.22
CA ALA A 13 -33.88 6.96 70.95
C ALA A 13 -32.85 6.14 70.13
N PHE A 14 -32.75 4.81 70.40
CA PHE A 14 -31.86 3.93 69.63
C PHE A 14 -32.36 3.70 68.17
N ALA A 15 -33.65 3.61 67.96
CA ALA A 15 -34.23 3.44 66.62
C ALA A 15 -34.03 4.69 65.75
N VAL A 16 -34.12 5.91 66.28
CA VAL A 16 -33.91 7.15 65.53
C VAL A 16 -32.44 7.33 65.18
N VAL A 17 -31.51 7.01 66.08
CA VAL A 17 -30.03 7.09 65.79
C VAL A 17 -29.64 6.02 64.78
N ALA A 18 -30.17 4.81 64.79
CA ALA A 18 -29.92 3.75 63.79
C ALA A 18 -30.44 4.15 62.40
N CYS A 19 -31.63 4.79 62.29
CA CYS A 19 -32.17 5.27 61.04
C CYS A 19 -31.33 6.42 60.45
N LEU A 20 -30.86 7.34 61.30
CA LEU A 20 -30.02 8.47 60.82
C LEU A 20 -28.64 8.01 60.38
N LEU A 21 -28.04 7.00 60.96
CA LEU A 21 -26.78 6.37 60.52
C LEU A 21 -26.95 5.58 59.25
N PHE A 22 -28.09 4.93 59.01
CA PHE A 22 -28.39 4.19 57.79
C PHE A 22 -28.67 5.13 56.61
N CYS A 23 -29.35 6.25 56.81
CA CYS A 23 -29.52 7.29 55.77
C CYS A 23 -28.18 7.95 55.37
N ALA A 24 -27.24 8.12 56.30
CA ALA A 24 -25.92 8.70 56.00
C ALA A 24 -25.01 7.71 55.22
N ALA A 25 -25.23 6.38 55.37
CA ALA A 25 -24.48 5.37 54.60
C ALA A 25 -24.98 5.20 53.15
N VAL A 26 -26.26 5.41 52.90
CA VAL A 26 -26.84 5.33 51.55
C VAL A 26 -26.51 6.54 50.68
N SER A 27 -26.28 7.71 51.27
CA SER A 27 -25.91 8.94 50.51
C SER A 27 -24.46 8.94 49.98
N ARG A 28 -23.63 7.95 50.30
CA ARG A 28 -22.22 7.87 49.82
C ARG A 28 -22.02 6.96 48.63
N ALA A 29 -23.07 6.30 48.13
CA ALA A 29 -22.97 5.31 47.05
C ALA A 29 -23.34 5.86 45.64
N GLN A 30 -23.51 7.18 45.46
CA GLN A 30 -23.80 7.76 44.19
C GLN A 30 -22.72 8.82 43.79
N SER A 31 -21.46 8.42 43.88
CA SER A 31 -20.46 9.01 43.02
C SER A 31 -20.54 8.25 41.69
N ALA A 32 -21.59 8.56 40.93
CA ALA A 32 -21.61 8.27 39.50
C ALA A 32 -20.41 9.03 38.90
N THR A 33 -19.35 8.31 38.59
CA THR A 33 -18.33 8.83 37.68
C THR A 33 -19.08 9.36 36.47
N PRO A 34 -18.92 10.63 36.10
CA PRO A 34 -19.48 11.11 34.85
C PRO A 34 -18.86 10.23 33.75
N ILE A 35 -19.69 9.48 33.05
CA ILE A 35 -19.33 8.92 31.76
C ILE A 35 -19.04 10.17 30.92
N SER A 36 -17.78 10.52 30.83
CA SER A 36 -17.31 11.56 29.93
C SER A 36 -17.64 11.08 28.53
N SER A 37 -18.80 11.44 28.03
CA SER A 37 -19.10 11.35 26.62
C SER A 37 -18.22 12.42 25.95
N SER A 38 -16.92 12.07 25.78
CA SER A 38 -16.07 12.87 24.92
C SER A 38 -16.70 12.81 23.52
N SER A 39 -17.23 13.91 23.05
CA SER A 39 -17.56 14.05 21.64
C SER A 39 -16.35 13.57 20.84
N PRO A 40 -16.55 12.78 19.78
CA PRO A 40 -15.43 12.29 18.99
C PRO A 40 -14.55 13.47 18.57
N ALA A 41 -13.25 13.37 18.82
CA ALA A 41 -12.30 14.34 18.32
C ALA A 41 -12.28 14.20 16.79
N PHE A 42 -12.26 15.31 16.06
CA PHE A 42 -12.14 15.30 14.61
C PHE A 42 -10.78 15.83 14.20
N ARG A 43 -10.17 15.22 13.20
CA ARG A 43 -8.98 15.70 12.52
C ARG A 43 -9.35 16.16 11.12
N GLU A 44 -8.92 17.35 10.72
CA GLU A 44 -9.02 17.80 9.34
C GLU A 44 -7.78 17.37 8.56
N VAL A 45 -8.00 16.76 7.42
CA VAL A 45 -6.94 16.32 6.50
C VAL A 45 -7.31 16.69 5.07
N THR A 46 -6.32 16.92 4.22
CA THR A 46 -6.53 17.08 2.78
C THR A 46 -6.30 15.74 2.11
N ASP A 47 -7.31 15.22 1.40
CA ASP A 47 -7.19 13.98 0.62
C ASP A 47 -6.37 14.19 -0.67
N GLU A 48 -6.12 13.12 -1.42
CA GLU A 48 -5.27 13.19 -2.61
C GLU A 48 -5.95 13.83 -3.81
N THR A 49 -7.25 14.14 -3.71
CA THR A 49 -7.99 14.93 -4.72
C THR A 49 -8.05 16.42 -4.36
N GLY A 50 -7.45 16.82 -3.23
CA GLY A 50 -7.41 18.20 -2.75
C GLY A 50 -8.61 18.63 -1.89
N ARG A 51 -9.51 17.69 -1.49
CA ARG A 51 -10.64 17.99 -0.61
C ARG A 51 -10.19 17.99 0.84
N THR A 52 -10.67 18.97 1.62
CA THR A 52 -10.55 18.94 3.08
C THR A 52 -11.65 18.06 3.67
N VAL A 53 -11.25 17.04 4.41
CA VAL A 53 -12.14 16.03 5.02
C VAL A 53 -11.98 16.06 6.53
N ARG A 54 -13.10 16.06 7.27
CA ARG A 54 -13.12 15.89 8.73
C ARG A 54 -13.31 14.43 9.07
N ILE A 55 -12.31 13.84 9.72
CA ILE A 55 -12.27 12.41 10.05
C ILE A 55 -12.37 12.25 11.56
N PRO A 56 -13.33 11.46 12.09
CA PRO A 56 -13.42 11.17 13.52
C PRO A 56 -12.18 10.40 13.99
N GLN A 57 -11.78 10.64 15.23
CA GLN A 57 -10.64 9.99 15.85
C GLN A 57 -11.05 9.30 17.15
N PRO A 58 -10.58 8.07 17.40
CA PRO A 58 -9.83 7.20 16.49
C PRO A 58 -10.70 6.63 15.36
N VAL A 59 -10.08 6.20 14.25
CA VAL A 59 -10.77 5.48 13.16
C VAL A 59 -10.78 3.99 13.51
N ASN A 60 -11.94 3.48 13.91
CA ASN A 60 -12.10 2.07 14.32
C ASN A 60 -12.94 1.23 13.33
N ARG A 61 -13.69 1.90 12.46
CA ARG A 61 -14.60 1.26 11.51
C ARG A 61 -14.37 1.81 10.12
N ILE A 62 -13.76 0.99 9.27
CA ILE A 62 -13.36 1.34 7.91
C ILE A 62 -14.23 0.57 6.92
N VAL A 63 -14.72 1.25 5.90
CA VAL A 63 -15.27 0.63 4.70
C VAL A 63 -14.36 0.95 3.53
N SER A 64 -13.99 -0.04 2.74
CA SER A 64 -13.14 0.11 1.55
C SER A 64 -13.95 -0.06 0.28
N LEU A 65 -13.91 0.92 -0.63
CA LEU A 65 -14.63 0.86 -1.90
C LEU A 65 -13.75 0.47 -3.09
N ALA A 66 -12.54 -0.04 -2.85
CA ALA A 66 -11.68 -0.55 -3.91
C ALA A 66 -10.75 -1.67 -3.39
N PRO A 67 -10.45 -2.69 -4.22
CA PRO A 67 -9.51 -3.76 -3.84
C PRO A 67 -8.15 -3.27 -3.40
N SER A 68 -7.58 -2.25 -4.06
CA SER A 68 -6.28 -1.66 -3.70
C SER A 68 -6.28 -1.08 -2.28
N LEU A 69 -7.38 -0.43 -1.88
CA LEU A 69 -7.51 0.15 -0.54
C LEU A 69 -7.70 -0.93 0.53
N THR A 70 -8.47 -1.98 0.21
CA THR A 70 -8.58 -3.17 1.07
C THR A 70 -7.21 -3.80 1.31
N GLU A 71 -6.44 -4.04 0.25
CA GLU A 71 -5.07 -4.58 0.37
C GLU A 71 -4.15 -3.67 1.19
N THR A 72 -4.28 -2.35 1.04
CA THR A 72 -3.50 -1.38 1.83
C THR A 72 -3.89 -1.43 3.32
N VAL A 73 -5.18 -1.52 3.65
CA VAL A 73 -5.64 -1.66 5.04
C VAL A 73 -5.07 -2.93 5.68
N TYR A 74 -5.08 -4.06 4.97
CA TYR A 74 -4.45 -5.30 5.43
C TYR A 74 -2.93 -5.16 5.59
N ALA A 75 -2.25 -4.52 4.64
CA ALA A 75 -0.81 -4.29 4.72
C ALA A 75 -0.40 -3.41 5.92
N LEU A 76 -1.32 -2.55 6.38
CA LEU A 76 -1.16 -1.71 7.56
C LEU A 76 -1.52 -2.42 8.89
N GLY A 77 -1.98 -3.69 8.85
CA GLY A 77 -2.39 -4.44 10.03
C GLY A 77 -3.71 -3.97 10.65
N LEU A 78 -4.61 -3.42 9.83
CA LEU A 78 -5.90 -2.86 10.27
C LEU A 78 -7.11 -3.71 9.81
N GLU A 79 -6.91 -4.99 9.54
CA GLU A 79 -7.95 -5.92 9.08
C GLU A 79 -9.14 -6.02 10.03
N GLU A 80 -8.92 -5.90 11.35
CA GLU A 80 -9.98 -5.91 12.36
C GLU A 80 -10.84 -4.64 12.33
N HIS A 81 -10.30 -3.54 11.82
CA HIS A 81 -11.02 -2.28 11.64
C HIS A 81 -11.83 -2.25 10.35
N LEU A 82 -11.52 -3.14 9.38
CA LEU A 82 -12.26 -3.23 8.12
C LEU A 82 -13.59 -3.95 8.34
N VAL A 83 -14.69 -3.18 8.35
CA VAL A 83 -16.04 -3.68 8.59
C VAL A 83 -16.81 -3.98 7.32
N GLY A 84 -16.36 -3.51 6.17
CA GLY A 84 -16.97 -3.80 4.88
C GLY A 84 -16.06 -3.45 3.70
N ASP A 85 -16.26 -4.16 2.60
CA ASP A 85 -15.53 -3.94 1.35
C ASP A 85 -16.39 -4.31 0.13
N THR A 86 -15.85 -4.12 -1.09
CA THR A 86 -16.59 -4.41 -2.33
C THR A 86 -16.57 -5.90 -2.68
N ASP A 87 -17.49 -6.30 -3.60
CA ASP A 87 -17.56 -7.66 -4.16
C ASP A 87 -16.25 -8.10 -4.85
N TYR A 88 -15.39 -7.13 -5.23
CA TYR A 88 -14.12 -7.37 -5.93
C TYR A 88 -12.91 -7.46 -4.99
N CYS A 89 -13.12 -7.31 -3.68
CA CYS A 89 -12.06 -7.43 -2.67
C CYS A 89 -11.86 -8.90 -2.30
N ASP A 90 -10.90 -9.54 -2.93
CA ASP A 90 -10.63 -10.98 -2.87
C ASP A 90 -9.26 -11.31 -2.27
N TYR A 91 -8.42 -10.31 -2.05
CA TYR A 91 -7.11 -10.46 -1.43
C TYR A 91 -6.92 -9.51 -0.23
N PRO A 92 -6.30 -10.03 0.86
CA PRO A 92 -6.03 -11.45 1.11
C PRO A 92 -7.35 -12.26 1.23
N ALA A 93 -7.27 -13.59 1.26
CA ALA A 93 -8.46 -14.46 1.29
C ALA A 93 -9.45 -14.11 2.42
N ASP A 94 -8.98 -13.53 3.52
CA ASP A 94 -9.81 -13.07 4.63
C ASP A 94 -10.74 -11.89 4.25
N ALA A 95 -10.35 -11.06 3.28
CA ALA A 95 -11.18 -9.96 2.78
C ALA A 95 -12.52 -10.48 2.20
N GLN A 96 -12.54 -11.69 1.64
CA GLN A 96 -13.76 -12.30 1.13
C GLN A 96 -14.83 -12.54 2.21
N LYS A 97 -14.44 -12.58 3.49
CA LYS A 97 -15.34 -12.79 4.63
C LYS A 97 -15.95 -11.50 5.16
N LYS A 98 -15.45 -10.33 4.74
CA LYS A 98 -15.97 -9.03 5.15
C LYS A 98 -17.34 -8.78 4.55
N THR A 99 -18.15 -7.95 5.21
CA THR A 99 -19.46 -7.58 4.69
C THR A 99 -19.33 -6.90 3.33
N LYS A 100 -19.98 -7.43 2.31
CA LYS A 100 -19.93 -6.86 0.97
C LYS A 100 -20.90 -5.69 0.84
N VAL A 101 -20.37 -4.55 0.35
CA VAL A 101 -21.16 -3.33 0.13
C VAL A 101 -21.54 -3.15 -1.35
N GLY A 102 -21.39 -4.21 -2.16
CA GLY A 102 -21.66 -4.17 -3.60
C GLY A 102 -20.43 -3.77 -4.43
N GLY A 103 -20.66 -3.37 -5.67
CA GLY A 103 -19.59 -2.98 -6.60
C GLY A 103 -19.03 -1.60 -6.29
N GLY A 104 -17.73 -1.38 -6.56
CA GLY A 104 -17.06 -0.08 -6.27
C GLY A 104 -17.61 1.10 -7.09
N ILE A 105 -18.17 0.83 -8.30
CA ILE A 105 -18.78 1.88 -9.14
C ILE A 105 -20.15 2.30 -8.59
N ASN A 106 -20.95 1.34 -8.11
CA ASN A 106 -22.29 1.53 -7.58
C ASN A 106 -22.43 0.76 -6.26
N PRO A 107 -21.80 1.23 -5.15
CA PRO A 107 -21.93 0.57 -3.85
C PRO A 107 -23.32 0.81 -3.26
N SER A 108 -23.75 -0.07 -2.37
CA SER A 108 -24.98 0.11 -1.60
C SER A 108 -24.74 1.07 -0.44
N LEU A 109 -25.20 2.30 -0.58
CA LEU A 109 -25.11 3.32 0.48
C LEU A 109 -25.88 2.91 1.74
N GLU A 110 -26.96 2.13 1.60
CA GLU A 110 -27.74 1.61 2.72
C GLU A 110 -26.91 0.63 3.57
N VAL A 111 -26.19 -0.30 2.92
CA VAL A 111 -25.32 -1.26 3.61
C VAL A 111 -24.15 -0.51 4.26
N ILE A 112 -23.54 0.45 3.55
CA ILE A 112 -22.45 1.29 4.09
C ILE A 112 -22.93 2.02 5.35
N ALA A 113 -24.09 2.71 5.29
CA ALA A 113 -24.65 3.42 6.44
C ALA A 113 -24.98 2.48 7.63
N ALA A 114 -25.51 1.29 7.34
CA ALA A 114 -25.80 0.28 8.38
C ALA A 114 -24.53 -0.25 9.07
N LEU A 115 -23.38 -0.19 8.43
CA LEU A 115 -22.08 -0.55 9.01
C LEU A 115 -21.55 0.53 9.96
N HIS A 116 -22.15 1.72 10.02
CA HIS A 116 -21.71 2.87 10.85
C HIS A 116 -20.18 3.10 10.74
N PRO A 117 -19.64 3.34 9.55
CA PRO A 117 -18.20 3.55 9.38
C PRO A 117 -17.76 4.91 9.95
N ASP A 118 -16.57 4.95 10.55
CA ASP A 118 -15.89 6.19 10.88
C ASP A 118 -15.28 6.83 9.62
N LEU A 119 -14.86 5.99 8.67
CA LEU A 119 -14.24 6.41 7.43
C LEU A 119 -14.54 5.45 6.28
N VAL A 120 -14.90 5.99 5.13
CA VAL A 120 -14.99 5.27 3.86
C VAL A 120 -13.81 5.63 3.00
N LEU A 121 -13.05 4.63 2.55
CA LEU A 121 -11.93 4.79 1.65
C LEU A 121 -12.40 4.66 0.21
N VAL A 122 -12.04 5.63 -0.62
CA VAL A 122 -12.36 5.69 -2.04
C VAL A 122 -11.11 5.96 -2.88
N THR A 123 -11.12 5.59 -4.15
CA THR A 123 -10.08 5.98 -5.10
C THR A 123 -10.70 6.62 -6.34
N LYS A 124 -10.15 7.74 -6.78
CA LYS A 124 -10.67 8.51 -7.91
C LYS A 124 -10.68 7.72 -9.22
N SER A 125 -9.73 6.81 -9.39
CA SER A 125 -9.61 5.98 -10.59
C SER A 125 -10.72 4.93 -10.75
N PHE A 126 -11.48 4.61 -9.68
CA PHE A 126 -12.48 3.53 -9.69
C PHE A 126 -13.85 3.94 -9.15
N ASN A 127 -13.91 4.82 -8.15
CA ASN A 127 -15.15 5.23 -7.54
C ASN A 127 -15.71 6.50 -8.18
N ARG A 128 -17.03 6.62 -8.25
CA ARG A 128 -17.71 7.78 -8.81
C ARG A 128 -17.74 8.94 -7.83
N LEU A 129 -17.65 10.17 -8.34
CA LEU A 129 -17.75 11.37 -7.52
C LEU A 129 -19.14 11.50 -6.85
N GLU A 130 -20.19 11.02 -7.53
CA GLU A 130 -21.56 10.98 -7.00
C GLU A 130 -21.65 10.12 -5.73
N THR A 131 -20.89 9.03 -5.65
CA THR A 131 -20.80 8.21 -4.44
C THR A 131 -20.22 9.01 -3.27
N VAL A 132 -19.18 9.79 -3.52
CA VAL A 132 -18.55 10.66 -2.51
C VAL A 132 -19.53 11.71 -2.01
N HIS A 133 -20.24 12.40 -2.92
CA HIS A 133 -21.26 13.39 -2.56
C HIS A 133 -22.43 12.77 -1.77
N ALA A 134 -22.82 11.54 -2.11
CA ALA A 134 -23.88 10.85 -1.38
C ALA A 134 -23.43 10.47 0.05
N LEU A 135 -22.18 10.04 0.24
CA LEU A 135 -21.61 9.80 1.57
C LEU A 135 -21.56 11.09 2.39
N ASP A 136 -21.09 12.19 1.80
CA ASP A 136 -21.09 13.51 2.45
C ASP A 136 -22.49 13.93 2.90
N SER A 137 -23.52 13.69 2.05
CA SER A 137 -24.92 14.00 2.35
C SER A 137 -25.49 13.16 3.50
N LEU A 138 -24.94 11.97 3.73
CA LEU A 138 -25.26 11.09 4.86
C LEU A 138 -24.42 11.41 6.11
N GLY A 139 -23.52 12.38 6.05
CA GLY A 139 -22.60 12.72 7.13
C GLY A 139 -21.51 11.68 7.36
N ILE A 140 -21.23 10.85 6.37
CA ILE A 140 -20.20 9.80 6.41
C ILE A 140 -18.92 10.36 5.79
N SER A 141 -17.83 10.39 6.57
CA SER A 141 -16.52 10.86 6.12
C SER A 141 -15.94 9.92 5.06
N SER A 142 -15.40 10.50 3.97
CA SER A 142 -14.71 9.71 2.94
C SER A 142 -13.34 10.31 2.62
N TYR A 143 -12.33 9.45 2.45
CA TYR A 143 -10.97 9.84 2.07
C TYR A 143 -10.63 9.24 0.69
N ALA A 144 -10.24 10.12 -0.24
CA ALA A 144 -9.95 9.72 -1.62
C ALA A 144 -8.44 9.64 -1.89
N THR A 145 -8.02 8.56 -2.58
CA THR A 145 -6.66 8.37 -3.09
C THR A 145 -6.63 8.53 -4.62
N ASP A 146 -5.46 8.91 -5.19
CA ASP A 146 -5.31 9.11 -6.65
C ASP A 146 -3.86 8.87 -7.12
N PRO A 147 -3.19 7.76 -6.78
CA PRO A 147 -1.80 7.53 -7.18
C PRO A 147 -1.70 7.09 -8.65
N HIS A 148 -0.73 7.66 -9.38
CA HIS A 148 -0.43 7.40 -10.79
C HIS A 148 0.95 6.77 -11.03
N THR A 149 1.81 6.75 -10.01
CA THR A 149 3.18 6.17 -10.07
C THR A 149 3.44 5.28 -8.86
N LEU A 150 4.50 4.46 -8.92
CA LEU A 150 4.92 3.63 -7.78
C LEU A 150 5.32 4.49 -6.58
N GLU A 151 5.96 5.62 -6.83
CA GLU A 151 6.34 6.56 -5.79
C GLU A 151 5.10 7.17 -5.11
N GLU A 152 4.08 7.51 -5.91
CA GLU A 152 2.80 8.00 -5.38
C GLU A 152 2.03 6.91 -4.62
N ILE A 153 2.08 5.63 -5.04
CA ILE A 153 1.50 4.50 -4.28
C ILE A 153 2.16 4.38 -2.90
N ILE A 154 3.49 4.49 -2.84
CA ILE A 154 4.24 4.48 -1.58
C ILE A 154 3.84 5.67 -0.70
N ALA A 155 3.78 6.87 -1.28
CA ALA A 155 3.39 8.08 -0.57
C ALA A 155 1.93 8.01 -0.08
N SER A 156 1.02 7.49 -0.91
CA SER A 156 -0.40 7.28 -0.59
C SER A 156 -0.56 6.31 0.59
N SER A 157 0.18 5.19 0.58
CA SER A 157 0.18 4.22 1.69
C SER A 157 0.61 4.86 3.01
N LYS A 158 1.62 5.73 2.99
CA LYS A 158 2.06 6.51 4.18
C LYS A 158 1.00 7.51 4.63
N LYS A 159 0.44 8.31 3.72
CA LYS A 159 -0.61 9.27 4.06
C LYS A 159 -1.83 8.57 4.65
N LEU A 160 -2.23 7.44 4.06
CA LEU A 160 -3.36 6.67 4.56
C LEU A 160 -3.07 6.12 5.96
N SER A 161 -1.85 5.63 6.24
CA SER A 161 -1.47 5.18 7.58
C SER A 161 -1.51 6.30 8.63
N ASP A 162 -1.10 7.52 8.26
CA ASP A 162 -1.20 8.70 9.11
C ASP A 162 -2.66 9.06 9.42
N VAL A 163 -3.54 8.97 8.42
CA VAL A 163 -4.98 9.20 8.55
C VAL A 163 -5.62 8.17 9.47
N LEU A 164 -5.21 6.92 9.35
CA LEU A 164 -5.73 5.79 10.13
C LEU A 164 -5.07 5.65 11.52
N GLY A 165 -4.09 6.48 11.86
CA GLY A 165 -3.44 6.51 13.17
C GLY A 165 -2.37 5.45 13.40
N VAL A 166 -1.80 4.88 12.34
CA VAL A 166 -0.74 3.85 12.36
C VAL A 166 0.51 4.23 11.54
N PRO A 167 1.13 5.40 11.79
CA PRO A 167 2.20 5.94 10.94
C PRO A 167 3.42 5.02 10.84
N GLU A 168 3.75 4.29 11.91
CA GLU A 168 4.89 3.36 11.91
C GLU A 168 4.66 2.18 10.96
N ALA A 169 3.44 1.65 10.89
CA ALA A 169 3.08 0.59 9.95
C ALA A 169 3.24 1.08 8.49
N GLY A 170 2.78 2.30 8.20
CA GLY A 170 2.96 2.92 6.89
C GLY A 170 4.42 3.17 6.53
N ALA A 171 5.24 3.60 7.49
CA ALA A 171 6.67 3.76 7.27
C ALA A 171 7.36 2.42 6.97
N SER A 172 6.98 1.35 7.66
CA SER A 172 7.48 0.00 7.40
C SER A 172 7.10 -0.50 6.01
N VAL A 173 5.82 -0.41 5.64
CA VAL A 173 5.33 -0.80 4.31
C VAL A 173 6.07 -0.03 3.20
N ALA A 174 6.21 1.29 3.36
CA ALA A 174 6.91 2.12 2.38
C ALA A 174 8.40 1.73 2.25
N ALA A 175 9.09 1.47 3.38
CA ALA A 175 10.49 1.05 3.37
C ALA A 175 10.67 -0.31 2.69
N ASP A 176 9.75 -1.25 2.91
CA ASP A 176 9.77 -2.57 2.28
C ASP A 176 9.57 -2.46 0.76
N MET A 177 8.59 -1.68 0.30
CA MET A 177 8.39 -1.43 -1.13
C MET A 177 9.64 -0.81 -1.77
N GLN A 178 10.19 0.25 -1.16
CA GLN A 178 11.39 0.94 -1.67
C GLN A 178 12.61 0.01 -1.73
N ARG A 179 12.81 -0.85 -0.72
CA ARG A 179 13.89 -1.84 -0.70
C ARG A 179 13.77 -2.80 -1.88
N HIS A 180 12.60 -3.41 -2.07
CA HIS A 180 12.35 -4.34 -3.16
C HIS A 180 12.56 -3.70 -4.53
N LEU A 181 12.02 -2.51 -4.77
CA LEU A 181 12.21 -1.77 -6.02
C LEU A 181 13.68 -1.42 -6.27
N SER A 182 14.41 -0.98 -5.20
CA SER A 182 15.84 -0.67 -5.30
C SER A 182 16.67 -1.92 -5.63
N ASP A 183 16.37 -3.06 -5.00
CA ASP A 183 17.09 -4.30 -5.24
C ASP A 183 16.79 -4.86 -6.65
N LEU A 184 15.56 -4.71 -7.12
CA LEU A 184 15.18 -5.02 -8.49
C LEU A 184 15.96 -4.16 -9.49
N GLN A 185 16.00 -2.84 -9.27
CA GLN A 185 16.75 -1.90 -10.11
C GLN A 185 18.24 -2.24 -10.18
N LYS A 186 18.86 -2.63 -9.05
CA LYS A 186 20.26 -3.08 -9.02
C LYS A 186 20.47 -4.37 -9.87
N ARG A 187 19.52 -5.31 -9.81
CA ARG A 187 19.58 -6.56 -10.59
C ARG A 187 19.46 -6.31 -12.08
N LEU A 188 18.51 -5.48 -12.47
CA LEU A 188 18.29 -5.13 -13.87
C LEU A 188 19.45 -4.27 -14.42
N GLY A 189 20.06 -3.42 -13.57
CA GLY A 189 21.25 -2.63 -13.93
C GLY A 189 21.06 -1.81 -15.19
N ALA A 190 22.00 -1.95 -16.13
CA ALA A 190 21.98 -1.27 -17.42
C ALA A 190 21.44 -2.15 -18.57
N LEU A 191 20.64 -3.17 -18.24
CA LEU A 191 20.01 -4.00 -19.28
C LEU A 191 19.10 -3.13 -20.17
N PRO A 192 19.11 -3.33 -21.49
CA PRO A 192 18.19 -2.62 -22.36
C PRO A 192 16.74 -3.00 -22.00
N PRO A 193 15.83 -2.02 -21.95
CA PRO A 193 14.44 -2.29 -21.64
C PRO A 193 13.81 -3.13 -22.76
N LYS A 194 12.85 -3.98 -22.39
CA LYS A 194 12.03 -4.74 -23.34
C LYS A 194 10.86 -3.88 -23.79
N HIS A 195 10.61 -3.83 -25.09
CA HIS A 195 9.42 -3.17 -25.63
C HIS A 195 8.23 -4.11 -25.48
N VAL A 196 7.19 -3.69 -24.77
CA VAL A 196 6.07 -4.56 -24.44
C VAL A 196 4.73 -3.93 -24.81
N LEU A 197 3.76 -4.78 -25.14
CA LEU A 197 2.34 -4.41 -25.16
C LEU A 197 1.66 -5.02 -23.91
N PHE A 198 1.18 -4.17 -23.01
CA PHE A 198 0.30 -4.63 -21.94
C PHE A 198 -1.13 -4.74 -22.48
N VAL A 199 -1.70 -5.94 -22.43
CA VAL A 199 -3.02 -6.24 -23.00
C VAL A 199 -4.04 -6.28 -21.86
N VAL A 200 -4.94 -5.30 -21.83
CA VAL A 200 -6.07 -5.24 -20.90
C VAL A 200 -7.25 -6.01 -21.46
N TRP A 201 -7.50 -5.86 -22.76
CA TRP A 201 -8.61 -6.51 -23.47
C TRP A 201 -8.22 -6.76 -24.92
N THR A 202 -8.69 -7.87 -25.49
CA THR A 202 -8.28 -8.28 -26.84
C THR A 202 -9.23 -7.85 -27.95
N GLN A 203 -10.53 -7.64 -27.63
CA GLN A 203 -11.58 -7.28 -28.61
C GLN A 203 -12.65 -6.37 -27.99
N PRO A 204 -12.56 -5.01 -28.18
CA PRO A 204 -11.49 -4.29 -28.89
C PRO A 204 -10.15 -4.41 -28.16
N LEU A 205 -9.02 -4.27 -28.87
CA LEU A 205 -7.71 -4.30 -28.24
C LEU A 205 -7.51 -3.02 -27.42
N ILE A 206 -7.43 -3.18 -26.08
CA ILE A 206 -7.23 -2.10 -25.13
C ILE A 206 -5.92 -2.34 -24.41
N SER A 207 -5.12 -1.26 -24.27
CA SER A 207 -3.86 -1.26 -23.55
C SER A 207 -3.86 -0.19 -22.46
N VAL A 208 -2.68 0.10 -21.91
CA VAL A 208 -2.47 1.12 -20.87
C VAL A 208 -1.74 2.33 -21.45
N GLY A 209 -2.17 3.51 -21.04
CA GLY A 209 -1.52 4.77 -21.42
C GLY A 209 -0.27 5.06 -20.60
N LYS A 210 0.55 6.00 -21.10
CA LYS A 210 1.89 6.34 -20.58
C LYS A 210 1.89 6.89 -19.14
N ASP A 211 0.81 7.56 -18.74
CA ASP A 211 0.71 8.26 -17.44
C ASP A 211 -0.07 7.45 -16.39
N THR A 212 -0.08 6.13 -16.54
CA THR A 212 -0.70 5.20 -15.59
C THR A 212 0.33 4.55 -14.67
N PHE A 213 -0.09 4.18 -13.46
CA PHE A 213 0.78 3.42 -12.54
C PHE A 213 1.21 2.06 -13.13
N ILE A 214 0.42 1.47 -14.05
CA ILE A 214 0.80 0.24 -14.75
C ILE A 214 1.96 0.51 -15.70
N ALA A 215 1.94 1.61 -16.47
CA ALA A 215 3.06 1.99 -17.32
C ALA A 215 4.33 2.27 -16.50
N ASP A 216 4.17 2.83 -15.30
CA ASP A 216 5.27 3.02 -14.36
C ASP A 216 5.79 1.68 -13.83
N ALA A 217 4.90 0.75 -13.47
CA ALA A 217 5.24 -0.62 -13.07
C ALA A 217 6.04 -1.36 -14.17
N LEU A 218 5.65 -1.21 -15.43
CA LEU A 218 6.41 -1.76 -16.57
C LEU A 218 7.85 -1.21 -16.59
N ARG A 219 8.04 0.11 -16.39
CA ARG A 219 9.38 0.72 -16.34
C ARG A 219 10.23 0.13 -15.22
N HIS A 220 9.66 -0.04 -14.03
CA HIS A 220 10.35 -0.67 -12.90
C HIS A 220 10.70 -2.14 -13.14
N ALA A 221 9.92 -2.84 -13.97
CA ALA A 221 10.23 -4.21 -14.40
C ALA A 221 11.26 -4.29 -15.55
N GLY A 222 11.86 -3.16 -15.97
CA GLY A 222 12.79 -3.12 -17.09
C GLY A 222 12.12 -3.21 -18.46
N ALA A 223 10.88 -2.71 -18.57
CA ALA A 223 10.12 -2.68 -19.80
C ALA A 223 9.66 -1.26 -20.18
N VAL A 224 9.35 -1.07 -21.45
CA VAL A 224 8.75 0.16 -21.99
C VAL A 224 7.54 -0.24 -22.83
N SER A 225 6.39 0.38 -22.54
CA SER A 225 5.21 0.19 -23.36
C SER A 225 5.42 0.73 -24.77
N ILE A 226 4.99 -0.03 -25.79
CA ILE A 226 4.93 0.50 -27.18
C ILE A 226 3.80 1.52 -27.37
N VAL A 227 2.88 1.63 -26.40
CA VAL A 227 1.72 2.52 -26.43
C VAL A 227 2.08 3.85 -25.76
N ASN A 228 2.07 4.95 -26.54
CA ASN A 228 2.37 6.29 -26.05
C ASN A 228 1.11 7.19 -26.09
N ALA A 229 0.02 6.73 -25.50
CA ALA A 229 -1.24 7.47 -25.41
C ALA A 229 -1.39 8.16 -24.04
N GLU A 230 -2.02 9.35 -24.03
CA GLU A 230 -2.36 10.07 -22.79
C GLU A 230 -3.61 9.50 -22.11
N GLN A 231 -4.51 8.88 -22.89
CA GLN A 231 -5.66 8.19 -22.34
C GLN A 231 -5.20 7.03 -21.46
N ALA A 232 -5.83 6.83 -20.30
CA ALA A 232 -5.47 5.74 -19.38
C ALA A 232 -5.68 4.35 -20.01
N TRP A 233 -6.74 4.19 -20.79
CA TRP A 233 -7.15 2.94 -21.43
C TRP A 233 -7.37 3.14 -22.93
N PRO A 234 -6.30 3.32 -23.73
CA PRO A 234 -6.44 3.55 -25.15
C PRO A 234 -6.82 2.27 -25.89
N GLN A 235 -7.68 2.42 -26.88
CA GLN A 235 -7.88 1.41 -27.91
C GLN A 235 -6.71 1.48 -28.89
N VAL A 236 -6.09 0.34 -29.19
CA VAL A 236 -4.92 0.21 -30.07
C VAL A 236 -5.31 -0.60 -31.29
N SER A 237 -4.80 -0.24 -32.46
CA SER A 237 -4.99 -1.09 -33.64
C SER A 237 -3.99 -2.22 -33.68
N LEU A 238 -4.41 -3.41 -34.09
CA LEU A 238 -3.50 -4.55 -34.24
C LEU A 238 -2.46 -4.33 -35.35
N GLU A 239 -2.80 -3.51 -36.35
CA GLU A 239 -1.87 -3.09 -37.41
C GLU A 239 -0.70 -2.28 -36.85
N GLU A 240 -0.99 -1.38 -35.90
CA GLU A 240 0.06 -0.60 -35.23
C GLU A 240 0.94 -1.50 -34.34
N VAL A 241 0.35 -2.46 -33.64
CA VAL A 241 1.10 -3.47 -32.86
C VAL A 241 2.02 -4.29 -33.78
N ALA A 242 1.48 -4.73 -34.93
CA ALA A 242 2.23 -5.48 -35.92
C ALA A 242 3.37 -4.63 -36.57
N ARG A 243 3.15 -3.33 -36.71
CA ARG A 243 4.21 -2.41 -37.19
C ARG A 243 5.33 -2.20 -36.16
N LEU A 244 4.97 -2.10 -34.87
CA LEU A 244 5.91 -1.84 -33.78
C LEU A 244 6.60 -3.07 -33.26
N GLN A 245 6.06 -4.27 -33.49
CA GLN A 245 6.60 -5.57 -33.10
C GLN A 245 7.15 -5.60 -31.65
N PRO A 246 6.31 -5.60 -30.63
CA PRO A 246 6.77 -5.66 -29.23
C PRO A 246 7.59 -6.93 -28.98
N ASP A 247 8.59 -6.84 -28.09
CA ASP A 247 9.38 -7.99 -27.65
C ASP A 247 8.50 -8.99 -26.91
N PHE A 248 7.57 -8.53 -26.09
CA PHE A 248 6.65 -9.34 -25.29
C PHE A 248 5.24 -8.77 -25.32
N LEU A 249 4.26 -9.67 -25.20
CA LEU A 249 2.91 -9.35 -24.76
C LEU A 249 2.81 -9.62 -23.25
N VAL A 250 2.21 -8.71 -22.49
CA VAL A 250 2.03 -8.83 -21.05
C VAL A 250 0.54 -8.88 -20.72
N PHE A 251 0.13 -9.90 -20.00
CA PHE A 251 -1.25 -10.07 -19.52
C PHE A 251 -1.26 -10.13 -17.99
N SER A 252 -2.30 -9.59 -17.35
CA SER A 252 -2.57 -9.88 -15.96
C SER A 252 -3.44 -11.13 -15.84
N ALA A 253 -3.07 -12.05 -14.94
CA ALA A 253 -3.95 -13.13 -14.53
C ALA A 253 -5.15 -12.54 -13.81
N SER A 254 -6.38 -12.78 -14.29
CA SER A 254 -7.60 -12.53 -13.54
C SER A 254 -8.05 -13.82 -12.86
N HIS A 255 -8.78 -13.71 -11.74
CA HIS A 255 -9.31 -14.86 -10.98
C HIS A 255 -10.31 -15.72 -11.78
N SER A 256 -10.74 -15.23 -12.93
CA SER A 256 -11.47 -16.07 -13.89
C SER A 256 -10.45 -16.69 -14.85
N ASP A 257 -10.30 -18.01 -14.82
CA ASP A 257 -9.49 -18.84 -15.73
C ASP A 257 -9.70 -18.56 -17.24
N ALA A 258 -10.60 -17.62 -17.57
CA ALA A 258 -11.03 -17.30 -18.92
C ALA A 258 -10.14 -16.29 -19.68
N VAL A 259 -9.12 -15.66 -19.08
CA VAL A 259 -8.41 -14.53 -19.70
C VAL A 259 -6.89 -14.71 -19.77
N SER A 260 -6.33 -15.84 -19.33
CA SER A 260 -4.98 -16.21 -19.76
C SER A 260 -5.12 -16.95 -21.11
N PRO A 261 -5.08 -16.22 -22.25
CA PRO A 261 -5.18 -16.93 -23.51
C PRO A 261 -3.95 -17.81 -23.60
N ALA A 262 -4.16 -19.11 -23.65
CA ALA A 262 -3.08 -19.96 -24.14
C ALA A 262 -2.54 -19.29 -25.41
N VAL A 263 -1.21 -19.29 -25.61
CA VAL A 263 -0.59 -18.68 -26.81
C VAL A 263 -1.31 -19.13 -28.09
N GLU A 264 -1.77 -20.38 -28.08
CA GLU A 264 -2.53 -21.01 -29.16
C GLU A 264 -3.89 -20.31 -29.38
N ALA A 265 -4.59 -19.95 -28.32
CA ALA A 265 -5.88 -19.23 -28.42
C ALA A 265 -5.69 -17.82 -28.98
N LEU A 266 -4.61 -17.13 -28.55
CA LEU A 266 -4.29 -15.82 -29.08
C LEU A 266 -3.88 -15.87 -30.55
N ALA A 267 -3.06 -16.85 -30.94
CA ALA A 267 -2.64 -17.07 -32.32
C ALA A 267 -3.81 -17.44 -33.28
N ALA A 268 -4.88 -18.01 -32.72
CA ALA A 268 -6.10 -18.32 -33.47
C ALA A 268 -6.99 -17.08 -33.76
N LEU A 269 -6.76 -15.96 -33.03
CA LEU A 269 -7.50 -14.72 -33.28
C LEU A 269 -7.02 -14.08 -34.59
N PRO A 270 -7.93 -13.52 -35.41
CA PRO A 270 -7.58 -12.88 -36.67
C PRO A 270 -6.50 -11.79 -36.49
N GLY A 271 -5.42 -11.91 -37.27
CA GLY A 271 -4.35 -10.90 -37.31
C GLY A 271 -3.26 -11.04 -36.24
N TRP A 272 -3.47 -11.78 -35.16
CA TRP A 272 -2.46 -11.91 -34.09
C TRP A 272 -1.23 -12.74 -34.50
N SER A 273 -1.36 -13.62 -35.48
CA SER A 273 -0.25 -14.45 -35.99
C SER A 273 0.90 -13.65 -36.64
N ILE A 274 0.64 -12.39 -37.07
CA ILE A 274 1.65 -11.50 -37.64
C ILE A 274 2.50 -10.81 -36.58
N VAL A 275 2.11 -10.87 -35.29
CA VAL A 275 2.87 -10.29 -34.17
C VAL A 275 3.94 -11.32 -33.76
N GLU A 276 5.22 -10.97 -33.92
CA GLU A 276 6.34 -11.88 -33.64
C GLU A 276 6.36 -12.42 -32.21
N ALA A 277 5.93 -11.60 -31.22
CA ALA A 277 5.82 -12.04 -29.85
C ALA A 277 4.87 -13.25 -29.69
N VAL A 278 3.78 -13.31 -30.47
CA VAL A 278 2.86 -14.47 -30.51
C VAL A 278 3.54 -15.67 -31.14
N SER A 279 4.11 -15.51 -32.34
CA SER A 279 4.78 -16.59 -33.08
C SER A 279 5.97 -17.19 -32.30
N ASN A 280 6.69 -16.33 -31.57
CA ASN A 280 7.85 -16.72 -30.74
C ASN A 280 7.48 -17.09 -29.30
N ARG A 281 6.19 -17.17 -28.96
CA ARG A 281 5.69 -17.47 -27.60
C ARG A 281 6.26 -16.56 -26.51
N ARG A 282 6.55 -15.31 -26.84
CA ARG A 282 7.04 -14.28 -25.88
C ARG A 282 5.86 -13.59 -25.21
N ILE A 283 5.19 -14.32 -24.32
CA ILE A 283 4.03 -13.88 -23.56
C ILE A 283 4.36 -13.99 -22.08
N ALA A 284 4.27 -12.88 -21.36
CA ALA A 284 4.39 -12.82 -19.91
C ALA A 284 2.97 -12.73 -19.30
N VAL A 285 2.69 -13.60 -18.32
CA VAL A 285 1.46 -13.57 -17.54
C VAL A 285 1.85 -13.33 -16.09
N ILE A 286 1.34 -12.25 -15.52
CA ILE A 286 1.66 -11.80 -14.16
C ILE A 286 0.40 -11.73 -13.30
N SER A 287 0.59 -11.70 -11.99
CA SER A 287 -0.54 -11.63 -11.05
C SER A 287 -1.36 -10.36 -11.26
N GLU A 288 -2.65 -10.42 -10.96
CA GLU A 288 -3.55 -9.26 -11.02
C GLU A 288 -3.17 -8.11 -10.06
N ALA A 289 -2.22 -8.34 -9.14
CA ALA A 289 -1.67 -7.29 -8.30
C ALA A 289 -1.17 -6.09 -9.11
N VAL A 290 -0.76 -6.30 -10.37
CA VAL A 290 -0.36 -5.22 -11.28
C VAL A 290 -1.50 -4.24 -11.58
N ASN A 291 -2.76 -4.64 -11.47
CA ASN A 291 -3.94 -3.81 -11.72
C ASN A 291 -4.38 -3.01 -10.47
N ARG A 292 -3.68 -3.17 -9.34
CA ARG A 292 -4.08 -2.60 -8.06
C ARG A 292 -2.97 -1.68 -7.53
N PRO A 293 -3.20 -0.35 -7.45
CA PRO A 293 -2.23 0.57 -6.85
C PRO A 293 -2.19 0.38 -5.32
N ALA A 294 -1.56 -0.71 -4.88
CA ALA A 294 -1.44 -1.16 -3.50
C ALA A 294 -0.02 -1.71 -3.26
N PRO A 295 0.42 -1.92 -2.01
CA PRO A 295 1.78 -2.40 -1.72
C PRO A 295 2.17 -3.70 -2.44
N ARG A 296 1.21 -4.59 -2.68
CA ARG A 296 1.42 -5.88 -3.37
C ARG A 296 1.84 -5.74 -4.84
N ILE A 297 1.67 -4.58 -5.47
CA ILE A 297 2.08 -4.36 -6.87
C ILE A 297 3.57 -4.67 -7.09
N VAL A 298 4.42 -4.47 -6.07
CA VAL A 298 5.86 -4.75 -6.15
C VAL A 298 6.14 -6.21 -6.49
N SER A 299 5.36 -7.15 -5.95
CA SER A 299 5.52 -8.57 -6.26
C SER A 299 5.21 -8.89 -7.73
N ALA A 300 4.22 -8.22 -8.32
CA ALA A 300 3.89 -8.38 -9.74
C ALA A 300 4.98 -7.79 -10.65
N ILE A 301 5.59 -6.68 -10.23
CA ILE A 301 6.72 -6.05 -10.94
C ILE A 301 7.94 -6.98 -10.93
N GLU A 302 8.27 -7.57 -9.78
CA GLU A 302 9.37 -8.53 -9.67
C GLU A 302 9.13 -9.78 -10.53
N ASP A 303 7.90 -10.30 -10.53
CA ASP A 303 7.52 -11.44 -11.36
C ASP A 303 7.66 -11.13 -12.85
N LEU A 304 7.18 -9.96 -13.28
CA LEU A 304 7.34 -9.49 -14.65
C LEU A 304 8.83 -9.37 -15.03
N ALA A 305 9.64 -8.75 -14.18
CA ALA A 305 11.06 -8.58 -14.42
C ALA A 305 11.78 -9.94 -14.62
N ARG A 306 11.43 -10.96 -13.81
CA ARG A 306 11.98 -12.32 -13.98
C ARG A 306 11.61 -12.94 -15.33
N GLN A 307 10.38 -12.72 -15.79
CA GLN A 307 9.92 -13.23 -17.08
C GLN A 307 10.58 -12.52 -18.27
N LEU A 308 10.78 -11.21 -18.17
CA LEU A 308 11.38 -10.40 -19.24
C LEU A 308 12.91 -10.50 -19.30
N HIS A 309 13.57 -10.67 -18.15
CA HIS A 309 15.02 -10.63 -17.98
C HIS A 309 15.53 -11.82 -17.15
N PRO A 310 15.26 -13.07 -17.54
CA PRO A 310 15.60 -14.24 -16.73
C PRO A 310 17.09 -14.30 -16.36
N ASP A 311 17.98 -13.87 -17.25
CA ASP A 311 19.44 -13.89 -17.04
C ASP A 311 19.89 -12.99 -15.87
N ALA A 312 19.11 -11.95 -15.51
CA ALA A 312 19.39 -11.07 -14.37
C ALA A 312 19.14 -11.77 -13.02
N PHE A 313 18.43 -12.90 -13.02
CA PHE A 313 18.02 -13.63 -11.83
C PHE A 313 18.73 -14.98 -11.69
N VAL A 314 19.59 -15.32 -12.64
CA VAL A 314 20.49 -16.49 -12.51
C VAL A 314 21.58 -16.14 -11.51
N GLU A 315 21.66 -16.89 -10.41
CA GLU A 315 22.79 -16.76 -9.48
C GLU A 315 24.08 -17.06 -10.24
N LYS A 316 24.95 -16.05 -10.37
CA LYS A 316 26.30 -16.30 -10.87
C LYS A 316 26.99 -17.25 -9.89
N PRO A 317 27.49 -18.42 -10.34
CA PRO A 317 28.24 -19.29 -9.45
C PRO A 317 29.39 -18.47 -8.84
N GLU A 318 29.50 -18.47 -7.50
CA GLU A 318 30.60 -17.81 -6.78
C GLU A 318 31.90 -18.14 -7.48
N SER A 319 32.61 -17.11 -7.95
CA SER A 319 33.87 -17.36 -8.66
C SER A 319 34.80 -18.12 -7.73
N SER A 320 35.48 -19.14 -8.23
CA SER A 320 36.43 -19.95 -7.45
C SER A 320 37.47 -19.11 -6.69
N LYS A 321 37.66 -17.85 -7.10
CA LYS A 321 38.55 -16.88 -6.42
C LYS A 321 37.94 -16.32 -5.13
N GLU A 322 36.62 -16.15 -5.05
CA GLU A 322 35.96 -15.68 -3.82
C GLU A 322 35.84 -16.78 -2.78
N LYS A 323 35.63 -18.04 -3.19
CA LYS A 323 35.73 -19.19 -2.28
C LYS A 323 37.13 -19.37 -1.71
N LEU A 324 38.18 -19.19 -2.52
CA LEU A 324 39.59 -19.29 -2.04
C LEU A 324 39.94 -18.14 -1.09
N GLN A 325 39.36 -16.94 -1.22
CA GLN A 325 39.58 -15.83 -0.29
C GLN A 325 38.83 -16.00 1.03
N LYS A 326 37.67 -16.63 1.04
CA LYS A 326 36.92 -16.96 2.26
C LYS A 326 37.52 -18.15 3.02
N GLU A 327 38.11 -19.14 2.30
CA GLU A 327 38.75 -20.29 2.92
C GLU A 327 40.19 -20.05 3.40
N ASN A 328 40.90 -19.06 2.82
CA ASN A 328 42.24 -18.63 3.23
C ASN A 328 42.28 -17.12 3.45
N PRO A 329 41.88 -16.62 4.62
CA PRO A 329 42.09 -15.21 4.97
C PRO A 329 43.60 -14.93 4.94
N PRO A 330 44.05 -13.75 4.45
CA PRO A 330 45.46 -13.40 4.43
C PRO A 330 46.04 -13.49 5.83
N PRO A 331 47.28 -14.00 6.01
CA PRO A 331 47.87 -14.13 7.32
C PRO A 331 47.98 -12.76 8.01
N ASN A 332 47.52 -12.72 9.24
CA ASN A 332 47.63 -11.52 10.09
C ASN A 332 49.12 -11.14 10.18
N LEU A 333 49.54 -10.09 9.52
CA LEU A 333 50.83 -9.46 9.73
C LEU A 333 50.85 -8.87 11.13
N PRO A 334 51.89 -9.20 11.93
CA PRO A 334 52.05 -8.60 13.27
C PRO A 334 52.24 -7.07 13.14
N PRO A 335 51.78 -6.28 14.10
CA PRO A 335 51.93 -4.84 14.06
C PRO A 335 53.41 -4.47 14.03
N SER A 336 53.85 -3.79 12.99
CA SER A 336 55.17 -3.22 12.85
C SER A 336 55.43 -2.24 14.00
N ALA A 337 56.48 -2.52 14.77
CA ALA A 337 56.98 -1.64 15.83
C ALA A 337 57.34 -0.27 15.22
N HIS A 338 56.65 0.76 15.65
CA HIS A 338 57.06 2.14 15.37
C HIS A 338 58.33 2.45 16.14
N SER A 339 59.48 2.50 15.45
CA SER A 339 60.69 3.16 15.94
C SER A 339 60.47 4.67 15.86
N SER A 340 60.50 5.29 17.04
CA SER A 340 60.56 6.72 17.21
C SER A 340 61.85 7.30 16.59
N PHE A 341 61.73 8.11 15.57
CA PHE A 341 62.78 9.00 15.11
C PHE A 341 62.20 10.42 15.01
N SER A 342 62.59 11.30 15.91
CA SER A 342 62.42 12.73 15.79
C SER A 342 63.47 13.30 14.82
N PRO A 343 63.12 14.19 13.93
CA PRO A 343 64.07 15.16 13.42
C PRO A 343 63.74 16.56 13.91
N ASP A 344 64.83 17.16 14.38
CA ASP A 344 65.04 18.52 14.80
C ASP A 344 64.70 19.56 13.74
N ALA A 345 64.20 20.68 14.22
CA ALA A 345 63.89 21.86 13.42
C ALA A 345 65.14 22.65 13.11
N SER A 346 65.34 23.04 11.85
CA SER A 346 66.00 24.33 11.53
C SER A 346 66.12 24.60 10.02
N GLN A 347 65.68 25.81 9.61
CA GLN A 347 66.09 26.60 8.46
C GLN A 347 65.71 26.11 7.04
N ALA A 348 65.21 26.86 6.12
CA ALA A 348 65.17 28.29 5.87
C ALA A 348 64.26 28.60 4.67
N GLN A 349 63.57 29.73 4.81
CA GLN A 349 63.12 30.64 3.78
C GLN A 349 63.82 30.62 2.40
N LYS A 350 63.09 30.61 1.32
CA LYS A 350 63.08 31.69 0.28
C LYS A 350 62.25 31.42 -0.98
N ALA A 351 61.45 32.40 -1.26
CA ALA A 351 61.21 33.03 -2.57
C ALA A 351 60.20 32.42 -3.58
N ILE A 352 59.09 33.16 -3.70
CA ILE A 352 58.23 33.34 -4.84
C ILE A 352 59.06 34.11 -5.95
N PRO A 353 58.75 34.04 -7.26
CA PRO A 353 57.49 34.50 -7.85
C PRO A 353 57.03 33.87 -9.17
N GLY A 354 55.75 34.14 -9.49
CA GLY A 354 55.29 34.70 -10.77
C GLY A 354 54.89 33.72 -11.87
N GLY A 355 53.68 33.76 -12.25
CA GLY A 355 53.16 34.50 -13.37
C GLY A 355 52.38 33.66 -14.38
N CYS A 356 51.13 34.05 -14.59
CA CYS A 356 50.32 34.10 -15.80
C CYS A 356 50.39 32.99 -16.86
N ALA A 357 49.31 32.35 -17.17
CA ALA A 357 48.38 32.61 -18.28
C ALA A 357 47.14 31.70 -18.14
#